data_66217bfd1c51417a3a278b026c7dc575
#
_entry.id   66217bfd1c51417a3a278b026c7dc575
#
_cell.length_a   1.000
_cell.length_b   1.000
_cell.length_c   1.000
_cell.angle_alpha   90.00
_cell.angle_beta   90.00
_cell.angle_gamma   90.00
#
_symmetry.space_group_name_H-M   'P 1'
#
loop_
_entity.id
_entity.type
_entity.pdbx_description
1 polymer ?
#
loop_
_entity_poly.entity_id
_entity_poly.type
_entity_poly.pdbx_seq_one_letter_code
_entity_poly.pdbx_strand_id
1 'polypeptide(L)'
;HNLIGAGGAEGAIDASNILKPYLARKDLTIIGATTIEEYYKYFEKDQAMNRRFAVIKLNENSKEETRRILLGLKAQYENYHQVQISEQNIDDVIELCDQYLIQRVFPDKALDVLDLSCVKALFLKEKSLQKKHIEKVIEEMTGMSLTTSFSYETRNYWTG
;
A
#
# COMPACT_ATOMS: atom_id res chain seq x y z
N HIS A 1 9.25 12.34 6.64
CA HIS A 1 8.60 12.48 5.34
C HIS A 1 8.41 13.95 4.95
N ASN A 2 7.84 14.77 5.83
CA ASN A 2 7.58 16.18 5.52
C ASN A 2 8.82 17.10 5.58
N LEU A 3 9.95 16.66 6.13
CA LEU A 3 11.18 17.45 6.21
C LEU A 3 12.03 17.42 4.93
N ILE A 4 11.87 16.40 4.11
CA ILE A 4 12.64 16.24 2.87
C ILE A 4 11.78 16.52 1.61
N GLY A 5 10.44 16.42 1.69
CA GLY A 5 9.53 16.60 0.57
C GLY A 5 8.78 17.95 0.52
N ALA A 6 8.88 18.78 1.53
CA ALA A 6 8.05 19.99 1.67
C ALA A 6 8.56 21.20 0.88
N GLY A 7 8.99 21.03 -0.36
CA GLY A 7 9.32 22.18 -1.18
C GLY A 7 10.44 21.95 -2.19
N GLY A 8 10.29 21.04 -3.12
CA GLY A 8 11.20 20.87 -4.23
C GLY A 8 12.66 20.55 -3.83
N ALA A 9 13.56 20.52 -4.80
CA ALA A 9 14.98 20.19 -4.59
C ALA A 9 15.71 21.11 -3.57
N GLU A 10 15.25 22.33 -3.39
CA GLU A 10 15.84 23.30 -2.45
C GLU A 10 15.47 22.98 -0.99
N GLY A 11 14.24 22.58 -0.71
CA GLY A 11 13.82 22.26 0.66
C GLY A 11 14.48 21.00 1.25
N ALA A 12 14.86 20.04 0.41
CA ALA A 12 15.56 18.82 0.83
C ALA A 12 17.00 19.12 1.27
N ILE A 13 17.67 20.05 0.60
CA ILE A 13 19.03 20.50 0.93
C ILE A 13 19.04 21.28 2.26
N ASP A 14 18.03 22.09 2.50
CA ASP A 14 17.88 22.87 3.73
C ASP A 14 17.64 21.98 4.95
N ALA A 15 16.77 20.99 4.86
CA ALA A 15 16.52 20.06 5.97
C ALA A 15 17.76 19.23 6.34
N SER A 16 18.53 18.79 5.35
CA SER A 16 19.80 18.10 5.55
C SER A 16 20.80 18.97 6.29
N ASN A 17 20.94 20.23 5.90
CA ASN A 17 21.85 21.20 6.55
C ASN A 17 21.42 21.54 7.98
N ILE A 18 20.11 21.61 8.26
CA ILE A 18 19.57 21.84 9.60
C ILE A 18 19.86 20.64 10.53
N LEU A 19 19.77 19.42 10.00
CA LEU A 19 19.97 18.20 10.80
C LEU A 19 21.44 17.89 11.08
N LYS A 20 22.38 18.26 10.22
CA LYS A 20 23.82 17.97 10.36
C LYS A 20 24.40 18.31 11.74
N PRO A 21 24.14 19.50 12.35
CA PRO A 21 24.64 19.81 13.69
C PRO A 21 24.07 18.90 14.78
N TYR A 22 22.82 18.51 14.65
CA TYR A 22 22.16 17.65 15.63
C TYR A 22 22.59 16.17 15.53
N LEU A 23 22.96 15.71 14.34
CA LEU A 23 23.51 14.37 14.14
C LEU A 23 24.90 14.16 14.77
N ALA A 24 25.60 15.23 15.10
CA ALA A 24 26.88 15.17 15.82
C ALA A 24 26.70 14.94 17.33
N ARG A 25 25.48 15.11 17.86
CA ARG A 25 25.17 14.96 19.27
C ARG A 25 24.93 13.50 19.62
N LYS A 26 25.57 13.02 20.71
CA LYS A 26 25.45 11.64 21.19
C LYS A 26 24.12 11.35 21.92
N ASP A 27 23.38 12.38 22.25
CA ASP A 27 22.15 12.34 23.03
C ASP A 27 20.88 12.25 22.17
N LEU A 28 21.01 12.23 20.83
CA LEU A 28 19.89 12.20 19.91
C LEU A 28 19.90 10.95 19.04
N THR A 29 18.82 10.19 19.08
CA THR A 29 18.56 9.08 18.15
C THR A 29 17.53 9.55 17.12
N ILE A 30 17.86 9.44 15.84
CA ILE A 30 17.00 9.84 14.72
C ILE A 30 16.67 8.60 13.90
N ILE A 31 15.40 8.39 13.63
CA ILE A 31 14.89 7.40 12.67
C ILE A 31 14.20 8.19 11.55
N GLY A 32 14.69 8.03 10.33
CA GLY A 32 14.11 8.65 9.13
C GLY A 32 13.59 7.59 8.18
N ALA A 33 12.56 7.94 7.42
CA ALA A 33 12.03 7.11 6.34
C ALA A 33 12.00 7.93 5.05
N THR A 34 12.38 7.29 3.95
CA THR A 34 12.39 7.89 2.61
C THR A 34 12.18 6.82 1.55
N THR A 35 11.96 7.21 0.31
CA THR A 35 11.93 6.27 -0.82
C THR A 35 13.35 5.91 -1.26
N ILE A 36 13.50 4.78 -1.96
CA ILE A 36 14.78 4.36 -2.53
C ILE A 36 15.32 5.40 -3.51
N GLU A 37 14.45 5.99 -4.32
CA GLU A 37 14.80 7.03 -5.29
C GLU A 37 15.32 8.30 -4.62
N GLU A 38 14.62 8.78 -3.59
CA GLU A 38 15.04 9.94 -2.80
C GLU A 38 16.36 9.68 -2.06
N TYR A 39 16.54 8.47 -1.51
CA TYR A 39 17.78 8.06 -0.87
C TYR A 39 18.97 8.21 -1.83
N TYR A 40 18.91 7.61 -3.03
CA TYR A 40 19.98 7.70 -4.02
C TYR A 40 20.19 9.13 -4.56
N LYS A 41 19.10 9.88 -4.69
CA LYS A 41 19.16 11.25 -5.20
C LYS A 41 19.81 12.23 -4.23
N TYR A 42 19.49 12.12 -2.95
CA TYR A 42 19.82 13.14 -1.94
C TYR A 42 20.77 12.66 -0.84
N PHE A 43 20.64 11.43 -0.36
CA PHE A 43 21.38 10.94 0.79
C PHE A 43 22.69 10.24 0.42
N GLU A 44 22.71 9.41 -0.59
CA GLU A 44 23.90 8.63 -0.98
C GLU A 44 25.07 9.55 -1.32
N LYS A 45 24.81 10.68 -1.92
CA LYS A 45 25.81 11.67 -2.35
C LYS A 45 26.34 12.53 -1.19
N ASP A 46 25.62 12.62 -0.08
CA ASP A 46 26.06 13.36 1.12
C ASP A 46 26.84 12.44 2.06
N GLN A 47 28.18 12.44 1.92
CA GLN A 47 29.05 11.61 2.73
C GLN A 47 28.91 11.87 4.25
N ALA A 48 28.52 13.09 4.66
CA ALA A 48 28.35 13.43 6.06
C ALA A 48 27.09 12.76 6.65
N MET A 49 26.04 12.66 5.86
CA MET A 49 24.80 11.97 6.23
C MET A 49 24.97 10.46 6.16
N ASN A 50 25.55 9.94 5.08
CA ASN A 50 25.71 8.50 4.86
C ASN A 50 26.53 7.80 5.95
N ARG A 51 27.54 8.50 6.54
CA ARG A 51 28.36 7.96 7.63
C ARG A 51 27.66 7.95 9.00
N ARG A 52 26.51 8.62 9.14
CA ARG A 52 25.80 8.79 10.41
C ARG A 52 24.50 7.99 10.49
N PHE A 53 24.04 7.44 9.40
CA PHE A 53 22.84 6.60 9.32
C PHE A 53 23.17 5.18 8.93
N ALA A 54 22.59 4.23 9.65
CA ALA A 54 22.51 2.84 9.18
C ALA A 54 21.28 2.73 8.25
N VAL A 55 21.51 2.31 7.01
CA VAL A 55 20.43 2.16 6.01
C VAL A 55 19.78 0.80 6.16
N ILE A 56 18.49 0.79 6.38
CA ILE A 56 17.66 -0.42 6.42
C ILE A 56 16.72 -0.38 5.22
N LYS A 57 16.95 -1.28 4.26
CA LYS A 57 16.08 -1.41 3.10
C LYS A 57 14.87 -2.27 3.45
N LEU A 58 13.68 -1.71 3.29
CA LEU A 58 12.43 -2.45 3.41
C LEU A 58 12.02 -2.96 2.02
N ASN A 59 11.81 -4.25 1.91
CA ASN A 59 11.27 -4.87 0.69
C ASN A 59 9.75 -4.90 0.75
N GLU A 60 9.11 -5.11 -0.40
CA GLU A 60 7.69 -5.41 -0.49
C GLU A 60 7.36 -6.68 0.32
N ASN A 61 6.23 -6.67 1.01
CA ASN A 61 5.75 -7.84 1.72
C ASN A 61 5.25 -8.92 0.74
N SER A 62 5.46 -10.18 1.10
CA SER A 62 4.82 -11.30 0.42
C SER A 62 3.29 -11.28 0.63
N LYS A 63 2.57 -12.08 -0.17
CA LYS A 63 1.11 -12.25 0.00
C LYS A 63 0.78 -12.82 1.38
N GLU A 64 1.56 -13.78 1.86
CA GLU A 64 1.40 -14.41 3.17
C GLU A 64 1.62 -13.42 4.32
N GLU A 65 2.63 -12.58 4.20
CA GLU A 65 2.88 -11.51 5.17
C GLU A 65 1.75 -10.48 5.15
N THR A 66 1.31 -10.08 3.95
CA THR A 66 0.19 -9.16 3.76
C THR A 66 -1.09 -9.74 4.36
N ARG A 67 -1.38 -11.04 4.15
CA ARG A 67 -2.52 -11.72 4.75
C ARG A 67 -2.49 -11.63 6.26
N ARG A 68 -1.34 -11.89 6.89
CA ARG A 68 -1.18 -11.77 8.35
C ARG A 68 -1.43 -10.36 8.85
N ILE A 69 -0.95 -9.35 8.12
CA ILE A 69 -1.18 -7.93 8.44
C ILE A 69 -2.68 -7.61 8.38
N LEU A 70 -3.35 -7.96 7.29
CA LEU A 70 -4.78 -7.69 7.12
C LEU A 70 -5.64 -8.41 8.16
N LEU A 71 -5.32 -9.66 8.50
CA LEU A 71 -5.99 -10.41 9.57
C LEU A 71 -5.82 -9.72 10.93
N GLY A 72 -4.62 -9.22 11.22
CA GLY A 72 -4.35 -8.48 12.45
C GLY A 72 -5.11 -7.16 12.55
N LEU A 73 -5.38 -6.52 11.42
CA LEU A 73 -6.10 -5.24 11.35
C LEU A 73 -7.62 -5.41 11.17
N LYS A 74 -8.10 -6.61 10.84
CA LYS A 74 -9.49 -6.92 10.53
C LYS A 74 -10.47 -6.34 11.55
N ALA A 75 -10.26 -6.60 12.83
CA ALA A 75 -11.15 -6.12 13.88
C ALA A 75 -11.20 -4.59 13.98
N GLN A 76 -10.11 -3.91 13.68
CA GLN A 76 -10.06 -2.44 13.65
C GLN A 76 -10.91 -1.89 12.48
N TYR A 77 -10.78 -2.49 11.29
CA TYR A 77 -11.58 -2.10 10.12
C TYR A 77 -13.06 -2.38 10.34
N GLU A 78 -13.41 -3.56 10.88
CA GLU A 78 -14.80 -3.91 11.20
C GLU A 78 -15.42 -2.92 12.20
N ASN A 79 -14.67 -2.55 13.25
CA ASN A 79 -15.13 -1.58 14.24
C ASN A 79 -15.25 -0.16 13.67
N TYR A 80 -14.31 0.24 12.82
CA TYR A 80 -14.29 1.59 12.24
C TYR A 80 -15.41 1.78 11.20
N HIS A 81 -15.54 0.83 10.28
CA HIS A 81 -16.50 0.90 9.18
C HIS A 81 -17.89 0.33 9.53
N GLN A 82 -18.02 -0.38 10.66
CA GLN A 82 -19.25 -1.10 11.03
C GLN A 82 -19.70 -2.11 9.95
N VAL A 83 -18.74 -2.77 9.30
CA VAL A 83 -18.91 -3.77 8.25
C VAL A 83 -18.17 -5.03 8.63
N GLN A 84 -18.80 -6.19 8.54
CA GLN A 84 -18.17 -7.48 8.81
C GLN A 84 -17.28 -7.89 7.63
N ILE A 85 -16.09 -8.39 7.95
CA ILE A 85 -15.08 -8.83 6.99
C ILE A 85 -14.79 -10.31 7.24
N SER A 86 -14.97 -11.16 6.23
CA SER A 86 -14.57 -12.56 6.30
C SER A 86 -13.08 -12.74 5.96
N GLU A 87 -12.49 -13.87 6.35
CA GLU A 87 -11.13 -14.21 5.88
C GLU A 87 -11.07 -14.36 4.36
N GLN A 88 -12.13 -14.88 3.74
CA GLN A 88 -12.23 -14.97 2.29
C GLN A 88 -12.16 -13.60 1.62
N ASN A 89 -12.75 -12.56 2.21
CA ASN A 89 -12.62 -11.20 1.67
C ASN A 89 -11.16 -10.70 1.69
N ILE A 90 -10.39 -11.08 2.70
CA ILE A 90 -8.96 -10.76 2.77
C ILE A 90 -8.19 -11.47 1.66
N ASP A 91 -8.48 -12.74 1.42
CA ASP A 91 -7.87 -13.51 0.36
C ASP A 91 -8.26 -12.93 -1.03
N ASP A 92 -9.53 -12.59 -1.23
CA ASP A 92 -10.01 -11.92 -2.46
C ASP A 92 -9.31 -10.58 -2.72
N VAL A 93 -9.12 -9.76 -1.66
CA VAL A 93 -8.39 -8.48 -1.76
C VAL A 93 -6.96 -8.72 -2.24
N ILE A 94 -6.25 -9.67 -1.65
CA ILE A 94 -4.85 -9.95 -1.99
C ILE A 94 -4.73 -10.44 -3.43
N GLU A 95 -5.58 -11.40 -3.84
CA GLU A 95 -5.57 -11.96 -5.19
C GLU A 95 -5.86 -10.90 -6.25
N LEU A 96 -6.92 -10.10 -6.06
CA LEU A 96 -7.29 -9.05 -7.00
C LEU A 96 -6.25 -7.93 -7.06
N CYS A 97 -5.65 -7.56 -5.93
CA CYS A 97 -4.54 -6.60 -5.91
C CYS A 97 -3.31 -7.12 -6.65
N ASP A 98 -2.96 -8.38 -6.48
CA ASP A 98 -1.83 -8.99 -7.16
C ASP A 98 -2.03 -9.03 -8.67
N GLN A 99 -3.24 -9.38 -9.10
CA GLN A 99 -3.59 -9.53 -10.51
C GLN A 99 -3.72 -8.19 -11.25
N TYR A 100 -4.32 -7.17 -10.62
CA TYR A 100 -4.73 -5.95 -11.32
C TYR A 100 -3.96 -4.69 -10.90
N LEU A 101 -3.34 -4.64 -9.72
CA LEU A 101 -2.58 -3.48 -9.24
C LEU A 101 -1.07 -3.75 -9.26
N ILE A 102 -0.54 -4.09 -10.43
CA ILE A 102 0.85 -4.52 -10.63
C ILE A 102 1.85 -3.41 -10.29
N GLN A 103 1.49 -2.14 -10.50
CA GLN A 103 2.39 -1.01 -10.27
C GLN A 103 2.43 -0.54 -8.81
N ARG A 104 1.63 -1.15 -7.93
CA ARG A 104 1.58 -0.83 -6.51
C ARG A 104 2.11 -1.99 -5.68
N VAL A 105 2.65 -1.69 -4.50
CA VAL A 105 3.33 -2.67 -3.64
C VAL A 105 2.46 -3.13 -2.48
N PHE A 106 2.71 -4.34 -2.01
CA PHE A 106 2.17 -4.86 -0.77
C PHE A 106 2.96 -4.37 0.45
N PRO A 107 2.31 -4.12 1.61
CA PRO A 107 0.88 -4.34 1.91
C PRO A 107 -0.01 -3.17 1.51
N ASP A 108 0.53 -2.04 1.09
CA ASP A 108 -0.14 -0.76 0.92
C ASP A 108 -1.36 -0.84 -0.01
N LYS A 109 -1.18 -1.44 -1.20
CA LYS A 109 -2.29 -1.63 -2.15
C LYS A 109 -3.45 -2.44 -1.58
N ALA A 110 -3.17 -3.44 -0.73
CA ALA A 110 -4.20 -4.28 -0.15
C ALA A 110 -4.94 -3.58 1.01
N LEU A 111 -4.22 -2.77 1.80
CA LEU A 111 -4.81 -1.93 2.84
C LEU A 111 -5.79 -0.91 2.24
N ASP A 112 -5.37 -0.21 1.20
CA ASP A 112 -6.20 0.77 0.49
C ASP A 112 -7.46 0.12 -0.10
N VAL A 113 -7.31 -1.01 -0.78
CA VAL A 113 -8.44 -1.71 -1.39
C VAL A 113 -9.42 -2.21 -0.33
N LEU A 114 -8.93 -2.75 0.79
CA LEU A 114 -9.78 -3.20 1.88
C LEU A 114 -10.57 -2.02 2.47
N ASP A 115 -9.90 -0.91 2.75
CA ASP A 115 -10.53 0.31 3.29
C ASP A 115 -11.63 0.83 2.38
N LEU A 116 -11.32 1.06 1.12
CA LEU A 116 -12.27 1.56 0.11
C LEU A 116 -13.43 0.59 -0.11
N SER A 117 -13.19 -0.73 -0.02
CA SER A 117 -14.25 -1.74 -0.16
C SER A 117 -15.22 -1.72 1.01
N CYS A 118 -14.72 -1.50 2.23
CA CYS A 118 -15.56 -1.30 3.41
C CYS A 118 -16.40 -0.01 3.30
N VAL A 119 -15.80 1.09 2.84
CA VAL A 119 -16.52 2.35 2.57
C VAL A 119 -17.63 2.13 1.56
N LYS A 120 -17.36 1.36 0.50
CA LYS A 120 -18.36 1.05 -0.53
C LYS A 120 -19.53 0.21 0.00
N ALA A 121 -19.24 -0.80 0.82
CA ALA A 121 -20.28 -1.61 1.48
C ALA A 121 -21.15 -0.74 2.39
N LEU A 122 -20.52 0.14 3.18
CA LEU A 122 -21.22 1.09 4.06
C LEU A 122 -22.12 2.04 3.25
N PHE A 123 -21.62 2.60 2.14
CA PHE A 123 -22.39 3.48 1.27
C PHE A 123 -23.64 2.78 0.69
N LEU A 124 -23.53 1.50 0.38
CA LEU A 124 -24.64 0.67 -0.07
C LEU A 124 -25.54 0.16 1.08
N LYS A 125 -25.23 0.55 2.33
CA LYS A 125 -25.93 0.10 3.55
C LYS A 125 -25.87 -1.41 3.77
N GLU A 126 -24.83 -2.05 3.27
CA GLU A 126 -24.55 -3.47 3.49
C GLU A 126 -23.69 -3.65 4.73
N LYS A 127 -24.07 -4.58 5.60
CA LYS A 127 -23.38 -4.83 6.88
C LYS A 127 -22.20 -5.81 6.76
N SER A 128 -22.03 -6.41 5.61
CA SER A 128 -20.95 -7.36 5.35
C SER A 128 -20.25 -7.04 4.03
N LEU A 129 -18.92 -7.15 4.05
CA LEU A 129 -18.13 -7.03 2.85
C LEU A 129 -18.39 -8.22 1.93
N GLN A 130 -18.49 -7.96 0.64
CA GLN A 130 -18.69 -8.96 -0.39
C GLN A 130 -17.68 -8.75 -1.51
N LYS A 131 -17.34 -9.81 -2.25
CA LYS A 131 -16.39 -9.77 -3.36
C LYS A 131 -16.72 -8.68 -4.39
N LYS A 132 -18.00 -8.48 -4.70
CA LYS A 132 -18.47 -7.42 -5.62
C LYS A 132 -18.00 -6.00 -5.22
N HIS A 133 -17.84 -5.71 -3.90
CA HIS A 133 -17.37 -4.41 -3.44
C HIS A 133 -15.88 -4.25 -3.75
N ILE A 134 -15.11 -5.31 -3.55
CA ILE A 134 -13.67 -5.37 -3.83
C ILE A 134 -13.43 -5.23 -5.34
N GLU A 135 -14.15 -6.01 -6.15
CA GLU A 135 -14.10 -5.93 -7.61
C GLU A 135 -14.40 -4.52 -8.10
N LYS A 136 -15.44 -3.88 -7.55
CA LYS A 136 -15.81 -2.52 -7.93
C LYS A 136 -14.74 -1.49 -7.60
N VAL A 137 -14.07 -1.63 -6.47
CA VAL A 137 -12.93 -0.77 -6.10
C VAL A 137 -11.78 -0.97 -7.07
N ILE A 138 -11.43 -2.21 -7.41
CA ILE A 138 -10.39 -2.52 -8.38
C ILE A 138 -10.73 -1.94 -9.76
N GLU A 139 -11.98 -2.08 -10.21
CA GLU A 139 -12.46 -1.46 -11.47
C GLU A 139 -12.26 0.07 -11.47
N GLU A 140 -12.62 0.73 -10.38
CA GLU A 140 -12.48 2.18 -10.26
C GLU A 140 -11.02 2.63 -10.23
N MET A 141 -10.15 1.85 -9.58
CA MET A 141 -8.72 2.15 -9.50
C MET A 141 -7.97 1.91 -10.82
N THR A 142 -8.40 0.92 -11.60
CA THR A 142 -7.71 0.50 -12.83
C THR A 142 -8.35 1.03 -14.11
N GLY A 143 -9.63 1.40 -14.06
CA GLY A 143 -10.45 1.69 -15.24
C GLY A 143 -10.84 0.43 -16.05
N MET A 144 -10.54 -0.77 -15.55
CA MET A 144 -10.88 -2.05 -16.20
C MET A 144 -12.22 -2.54 -15.68
N SER A 145 -13.03 -3.20 -16.53
CA SER A 145 -14.24 -3.90 -16.12
C SER A 145 -13.93 -5.36 -15.84
N LEU A 146 -14.14 -5.81 -14.59
CA LEU A 146 -13.90 -7.19 -14.18
C LEU A 146 -15.06 -8.13 -14.52
N THR A 147 -16.25 -7.59 -14.72
CA THR A 147 -17.47 -8.34 -15.03
C THR A 147 -17.47 -9.01 -16.41
N THR A 148 -16.50 -8.66 -17.27
CA THR A 148 -16.43 -9.18 -18.65
C THR A 148 -15.56 -10.45 -18.79
N SER A 149 -14.85 -10.87 -17.74
CA SER A 149 -13.92 -12.01 -17.82
C SER A 149 -14.54 -13.38 -17.52
N PHE A 150 -15.81 -13.45 -17.14
CA PHE A 150 -16.49 -14.72 -16.81
C PHE A 150 -17.40 -15.31 -17.90
N SER A 151 -17.42 -14.76 -19.11
CA SER A 151 -18.28 -15.26 -20.21
C SER A 151 -17.55 -15.98 -21.35
N TYR A 152 -16.30 -16.41 -21.16
CA TYR A 152 -15.59 -17.24 -22.13
C TYR A 152 -15.43 -18.70 -21.69
N GLU A 153 -16.34 -19.22 -20.89
CA GLU A 153 -16.42 -20.67 -20.71
C GLU A 153 -17.54 -21.25 -21.59
N THR A 154 -17.08 -22.05 -22.56
CA THR A 154 -17.77 -23.11 -23.29
C THR A 154 -18.99 -22.71 -24.16
N ARG A 155 -18.71 -22.23 -25.36
CA ARG A 155 -19.48 -22.75 -26.49
C ARG A 155 -18.67 -23.87 -27.15
N ASN A 156 -18.95 -25.09 -26.73
CA ASN A 156 -18.56 -26.28 -27.46
C ASN A 156 -19.26 -26.27 -28.80
N TYR A 157 -18.56 -25.93 -29.87
CA TYR A 157 -18.94 -26.26 -31.23
C TYR A 157 -18.19 -27.53 -31.61
N TRP A 158 -18.79 -28.65 -31.27
CA TRP A 158 -18.59 -29.91 -31.96
C TRP A 158 -19.93 -30.67 -31.93
N THR A 159 -20.79 -30.44 -32.90
CA THR A 159 -21.75 -31.41 -33.42
C THR A 159 -22.02 -31.06 -34.89
N GLY A 160 -21.56 -31.96 -35.80
CA GLY A 160 -21.86 -31.94 -37.24
C GLY A 160 -20.77 -32.60 -38.00
#